data_5f55829879b8a063e493eddd1998d1fc
#
_entry.id   5f55829879b8a063e493eddd1998d1fc
#
_cell.length_a   1.000
_cell.length_b   1.000
_cell.length_c   1.000
_cell.angle_alpha   90.00
_cell.angle_beta   90.00
_cell.angle_gamma   90.00
#
_symmetry.space_group_name_H-M   'P 1'
#
loop_
_entity.id
_entity.type
_entity.pdbx_description
1 polymer ?
#
loop_
_entity_poly.entity_id
_entity_poly.type
_entity_poly.pdbx_seq_one_letter_code
_entity_poly.pdbx_strand_id
1 'polypeptide(L)'
;MTIQDLVGKTAPSFSLPNHDGTTYEFKAGESGLPTALLFYPESGSYGCTQQMCGMRDAVVEKTLYAPDKAQVIAISPNTVEKQKAFAAKEGLTFPVLSDEAKEVSKSYGIGRGMFGISPIARCTFIVDKKGVVRDAMDSTINYGAHQKFVDKWLQKLADEGEGASS
;
A
#
# COMPACT_ATOMS: atom_id res chain seq x y z
N MET A 1 -13.51 -11.40 -9.22
CA MET A 1 -13.45 -10.06 -8.59
C MET A 1 -12.22 -9.32 -9.10
N THR A 2 -12.37 -8.04 -9.42
CA THR A 2 -11.24 -7.17 -9.81
C THR A 2 -10.98 -6.17 -8.69
N ILE A 3 -9.84 -5.46 -8.78
CA ILE A 3 -9.52 -4.42 -7.79
C ILE A 3 -10.58 -3.31 -7.76
N GLN A 4 -11.20 -3.01 -8.90
CA GLN A 4 -12.23 -1.96 -8.99
C GLN A 4 -13.52 -2.35 -8.28
N ASP A 5 -13.77 -3.64 -8.07
CA ASP A 5 -14.97 -4.11 -7.37
C ASP A 5 -14.96 -3.70 -5.89
N LEU A 6 -13.80 -3.37 -5.33
CA LEU A 6 -13.68 -2.92 -3.94
C LEU A 6 -13.94 -1.43 -3.76
N VAL A 7 -13.91 -0.64 -4.84
CA VAL A 7 -14.13 0.81 -4.73
C VAL A 7 -15.54 1.07 -4.20
N GLY A 8 -15.63 1.87 -3.14
CA GLY A 8 -16.88 2.16 -2.44
C GLY A 8 -17.25 1.19 -1.34
N LYS A 9 -16.45 0.14 -1.14
CA LYS A 9 -16.68 -0.87 -0.09
C LYS A 9 -15.64 -0.76 1.02
N THR A 10 -15.95 -1.35 2.18
CA THR A 10 -14.98 -1.44 3.26
C THR A 10 -13.80 -2.30 2.84
N ALA A 11 -12.57 -1.79 3.06
CA ALA A 11 -11.36 -2.54 2.74
C ALA A 11 -11.29 -3.81 3.58
N PRO A 12 -10.96 -4.96 2.98
CA PRO A 12 -10.78 -6.20 3.76
C PRO A 12 -9.71 -6.04 4.84
N SER A 13 -10.06 -6.39 6.07
CA SER A 13 -9.11 -6.40 7.18
C SER A 13 -8.20 -7.63 7.06
N PHE A 14 -6.98 -7.53 7.57
CA PHE A 14 -6.03 -8.63 7.50
C PHE A 14 -5.01 -8.56 8.63
N SER A 15 -4.30 -9.68 8.81
CA SER A 15 -3.20 -9.79 9.76
C SER A 15 -2.04 -10.48 9.02
N LEU A 16 -0.89 -9.84 8.95
CA LEU A 16 0.29 -10.35 8.25
C LEU A 16 1.56 -10.10 9.04
N PRO A 17 2.58 -10.98 8.88
CA PRO A 17 3.89 -10.73 9.46
C PRO A 17 4.53 -9.47 8.88
N ASN A 18 5.07 -8.62 9.75
CA ASN A 18 5.81 -7.43 9.37
C ASN A 18 7.31 -7.76 9.23
N HIS A 19 8.04 -6.92 8.54
CA HIS A 19 9.48 -7.08 8.32
C HIS A 19 10.29 -7.12 9.63
N ASP A 20 9.78 -6.57 10.72
CA ASP A 20 10.45 -6.60 12.03
C ASP A 20 10.15 -7.88 12.84
N GLY A 21 9.39 -8.81 12.27
CA GLY A 21 9.02 -10.06 12.91
C GLY A 21 7.75 -10.00 13.74
N THR A 22 7.16 -8.83 13.93
CA THR A 22 5.88 -8.69 14.64
C THR A 22 4.72 -8.97 13.69
N THR A 23 3.53 -9.18 14.25
CA THR A 23 2.31 -9.32 13.46
C THR A 23 1.66 -7.93 13.32
N TYR A 24 1.36 -7.54 12.10
CA TYR A 24 0.67 -6.30 11.81
C TYR A 24 -0.80 -6.59 11.51
N GLU A 25 -1.70 -5.97 12.25
CA GLU A 25 -3.12 -6.08 12.01
C GLU A 25 -3.65 -4.80 11.36
N PHE A 26 -4.26 -4.95 10.19
CA PHE A 26 -4.96 -3.87 9.53
C PHE A 26 -6.46 -4.06 9.70
N LYS A 27 -7.10 -3.15 10.42
CA LYS A 27 -8.56 -3.10 10.58
C LYS A 27 -9.04 -1.80 9.97
N ALA A 28 -9.78 -1.93 8.87
CA ALA A 28 -10.22 -0.77 8.10
C ALA A 28 -10.97 0.25 8.96
N GLY A 29 -10.50 1.50 8.94
CA GLY A 29 -11.09 2.61 9.69
C GLY A 29 -10.66 2.73 11.15
N GLU A 30 -9.96 1.74 11.71
CA GLU A 30 -9.59 1.76 13.14
C GLU A 30 -8.61 2.88 13.47
N SER A 31 -7.64 3.16 12.59
CA SER A 31 -6.67 4.22 12.85
C SER A 31 -7.24 5.62 12.71
N GLY A 32 -8.38 5.78 12.04
CA GLY A 32 -8.95 7.08 11.73
C GLY A 32 -8.15 7.91 10.73
N LEU A 33 -7.18 7.28 10.03
CA LEU A 33 -6.31 7.94 9.06
C LEU A 33 -6.47 7.35 7.67
N PRO A 34 -6.35 8.18 6.61
CA PRO A 34 -6.24 7.65 5.26
C PRO A 34 -5.05 6.72 5.15
N THR A 35 -5.20 5.65 4.40
CA THR A 35 -4.17 4.62 4.25
C THR A 35 -3.93 4.31 2.77
N ALA A 36 -2.65 4.27 2.38
CA ALA A 36 -2.23 3.76 1.08
C ALA A 36 -1.71 2.35 1.25
N LEU A 37 -2.35 1.39 0.59
CA LEU A 37 -1.92 -0.01 0.57
C LEU A 37 -1.19 -0.26 -0.75
N LEU A 38 0.09 -0.60 -0.67
CA LEU A 38 0.96 -0.76 -1.83
C LEU A 38 1.29 -2.24 -2.00
N PHE A 39 0.57 -2.91 -2.91
CA PHE A 39 0.86 -4.30 -3.27
C PHE A 39 1.86 -4.31 -4.42
N TYR A 40 2.96 -5.04 -4.26
CA TYR A 40 4.01 -5.12 -5.28
C TYR A 40 4.54 -6.55 -5.39
N PRO A 41 5.04 -6.96 -6.57
CA PRO A 41 5.35 -8.38 -6.82
C PRO A 41 6.61 -8.90 -6.16
N GLU A 42 7.68 -8.10 -5.99
CA GLU A 42 8.93 -8.64 -5.45
C GLU A 42 9.85 -7.58 -4.85
N SER A 43 10.18 -7.78 -3.57
CA SER A 43 11.16 -6.94 -2.87
C SER A 43 12.55 -7.14 -3.48
N GLY A 44 13.22 -6.04 -3.77
CA GLY A 44 14.56 -6.05 -4.36
C GLY A 44 14.59 -6.03 -5.88
N SER A 45 13.46 -6.21 -6.58
CA SER A 45 13.42 -6.02 -8.02
C SER A 45 13.57 -4.54 -8.36
N TYR A 46 14.02 -4.24 -9.58
CA TYR A 46 14.29 -2.85 -9.99
C TYR A 46 13.07 -1.94 -9.82
N GLY A 47 11.93 -2.33 -10.39
CA GLY A 47 10.72 -1.50 -10.36
C GLY A 47 10.14 -1.33 -8.97
N CYS A 48 10.14 -2.41 -8.19
CA CYS A 48 9.63 -2.35 -6.82
C CYS A 48 10.54 -1.51 -5.93
N THR A 49 11.85 -1.60 -6.12
CA THR A 49 12.82 -0.75 -5.42
C THR A 49 12.59 0.72 -5.75
N GLN A 50 12.41 1.06 -7.02
CA GLN A 50 12.13 2.45 -7.43
C GLN A 50 10.84 2.96 -6.79
N GLN A 51 9.78 2.17 -6.79
CA GLN A 51 8.52 2.54 -6.19
C GLN A 51 8.64 2.77 -4.68
N MET A 52 9.27 1.84 -3.97
CA MET A 52 9.38 1.92 -2.52
C MET A 52 10.33 3.04 -2.08
N CYS A 53 11.41 3.28 -2.80
CA CYS A 53 12.31 4.40 -2.51
C CYS A 53 11.64 5.76 -2.75
N GLY A 54 10.84 5.87 -3.80
CA GLY A 54 10.04 7.07 -4.02
C GLY A 54 9.05 7.32 -2.89
N MET A 55 8.40 6.28 -2.41
CA MET A 55 7.47 6.38 -1.29
C MET A 55 8.20 6.70 0.02
N ARG A 56 9.37 6.07 0.26
CA ARG A 56 10.22 6.39 1.41
C ARG A 56 10.52 7.89 1.47
N ASP A 57 10.93 8.46 0.35
CA ASP A 57 11.27 9.88 0.28
C ASP A 57 10.03 10.77 0.50
N ALA A 58 8.91 10.39 -0.08
CA ALA A 58 7.65 11.12 0.10
C ALA A 58 7.19 11.14 1.57
N VAL A 59 7.31 10.02 2.25
CA VAL A 59 6.92 9.90 3.67
C VAL A 59 7.76 10.83 4.56
N VAL A 60 9.02 11.01 4.23
CA VAL A 60 9.93 11.88 4.99
C VAL A 60 9.75 13.35 4.61
N GLU A 61 9.60 13.65 3.32
CA GLU A 61 9.65 15.01 2.80
C GLU A 61 8.31 15.74 2.72
N LYS A 62 7.21 14.99 2.57
CA LYS A 62 5.88 15.59 2.32
C LYS A 62 5.01 15.54 3.56
N THR A 63 4.44 16.68 3.94
CA THR A 63 3.56 16.80 5.11
C THR A 63 2.29 15.96 5.00
N LEU A 64 1.81 15.69 3.78
CA LEU A 64 0.65 14.81 3.55
C LEU A 64 0.83 13.41 4.12
N TYR A 65 2.09 12.96 4.26
CA TYR A 65 2.44 11.63 4.75
C TYR A 65 2.85 11.61 6.22
N ALA A 66 2.70 12.72 6.94
CA ALA A 66 3.06 12.77 8.36
C ALA A 66 2.31 11.67 9.13
N PRO A 67 2.90 11.11 10.20
CA PRO A 67 2.29 9.99 10.95
C PRO A 67 0.89 10.26 11.50
N ASP A 68 0.55 11.53 11.71
CA ASP A 68 -0.78 11.95 12.15
C ASP A 68 -1.72 12.29 10.98
N LYS A 69 -1.27 12.14 9.74
CA LYS A 69 -2.02 12.50 8.53
C LYS A 69 -2.39 11.29 7.69
N ALA A 70 -1.50 10.32 7.54
CA ALA A 70 -1.72 9.19 6.67
C ALA A 70 -0.85 8.00 7.08
N GLN A 71 -1.26 6.81 6.63
CA GLN A 71 -0.49 5.57 6.79
C GLN A 71 -0.10 5.04 5.42
N VAL A 72 1.09 4.45 5.35
CA VAL A 72 1.57 3.74 4.16
C VAL A 72 1.94 2.32 4.59
N ILE A 73 1.41 1.33 3.88
CA ILE A 73 1.65 -0.08 4.16
C ILE A 73 2.02 -0.77 2.85
N ALA A 74 3.19 -1.41 2.81
CA ALA A 74 3.66 -2.16 1.65
C ALA A 74 3.45 -3.65 1.88
N ILE A 75 3.02 -4.37 0.85
CA ILE A 75 2.69 -5.79 0.94
C ILE A 75 3.22 -6.52 -0.30
N SER A 76 3.95 -7.62 -0.10
CA SER A 76 4.38 -8.48 -1.20
C SER A 76 4.39 -9.95 -0.78
N PRO A 77 4.44 -10.89 -1.74
CA PRO A 77 4.45 -12.32 -1.42
C PRO A 77 5.82 -12.86 -0.98
N ASN A 78 6.74 -12.00 -0.62
CA ASN A 78 8.08 -12.40 -0.15
C ASN A 78 8.07 -12.82 1.31
N THR A 79 9.11 -13.55 1.73
CA THR A 79 9.28 -13.96 3.14
C THR A 79 9.57 -12.78 4.04
N VAL A 80 9.34 -12.96 5.35
CA VAL A 80 9.69 -11.93 6.36
C VAL A 80 11.18 -11.59 6.28
N GLU A 81 12.04 -12.58 6.09
CA GLU A 81 13.49 -12.36 5.97
C GLU A 81 13.84 -11.46 4.79
N LYS A 82 13.20 -11.69 3.65
CA LYS A 82 13.42 -10.87 2.45
C LYS A 82 12.88 -9.46 2.64
N GLN A 83 11.73 -9.31 3.30
CA GLN A 83 11.16 -8.00 3.63
C GLN A 83 12.08 -7.23 4.58
N LYS A 84 12.63 -7.90 5.59
CA LYS A 84 13.57 -7.30 6.54
C LYS A 84 14.81 -6.78 5.83
N ALA A 85 15.41 -7.61 4.98
CA ALA A 85 16.59 -7.23 4.21
C ALA A 85 16.32 -6.05 3.29
N PHE A 86 15.17 -6.05 2.61
CA PHE A 86 14.77 -4.99 1.70
C PHE A 86 14.52 -3.67 2.46
N ALA A 87 13.77 -3.72 3.56
CA ALA A 87 13.51 -2.54 4.37
C ALA A 87 14.79 -1.92 4.94
N ALA A 88 15.72 -2.76 5.40
CA ALA A 88 17.00 -2.31 5.93
C ALA A 88 17.88 -1.69 4.85
N LYS A 89 18.01 -2.37 3.71
CA LYS A 89 18.83 -1.90 2.59
C LYS A 89 18.36 -0.56 2.04
N GLU A 90 17.04 -0.39 1.88
CA GLU A 90 16.47 0.81 1.28
C GLU A 90 16.04 1.86 2.31
N GLY A 91 16.19 1.59 3.60
CA GLY A 91 15.83 2.55 4.66
C GLY A 91 14.34 2.84 4.72
N LEU A 92 13.50 1.81 4.51
CA LEU A 92 12.04 1.97 4.55
C LEU A 92 11.57 2.11 5.99
N THR A 93 10.75 3.11 6.28
CA THR A 93 10.25 3.42 7.63
C THR A 93 8.80 2.96 7.85
N PHE A 94 8.09 2.59 6.79
CA PHE A 94 6.72 2.09 6.88
C PHE A 94 6.71 0.55 6.95
N PRO A 95 5.59 -0.05 7.39
CA PRO A 95 5.48 -1.51 7.42
C PRO A 95 5.66 -2.14 6.04
N VAL A 96 6.43 -3.23 5.99
CA VAL A 96 6.64 -4.03 4.78
C VAL A 96 6.22 -5.46 5.12
N LEU A 97 5.03 -5.83 4.69
CA LEU A 97 4.36 -7.05 5.14
C LEU A 97 4.57 -8.21 4.18
N SER A 98 4.58 -9.41 4.76
CA SER A 98 4.79 -10.67 4.04
C SER A 98 3.45 -11.39 3.83
N ASP A 99 2.99 -11.48 2.58
CA ASP A 99 1.79 -12.22 2.18
C ASP A 99 2.19 -13.42 1.32
N GLU A 100 2.99 -14.32 1.91
CA GLU A 100 3.56 -15.48 1.18
C GLU A 100 2.51 -16.34 0.50
N ALA A 101 1.38 -16.57 1.15
CA ALA A 101 0.29 -17.38 0.60
C ALA A 101 -0.56 -16.61 -0.42
N LYS A 102 -0.34 -15.31 -0.58
CA LYS A 102 -1.11 -14.43 -1.48
C LYS A 102 -2.60 -14.38 -1.16
N GLU A 103 -2.98 -14.71 0.07
CA GLU A 103 -4.39 -14.70 0.49
C GLU A 103 -4.95 -13.28 0.60
N VAL A 104 -4.16 -12.36 1.13
CA VAL A 104 -4.57 -10.96 1.25
C VAL A 104 -4.66 -10.33 -0.14
N SER A 105 -3.65 -10.56 -0.99
CA SER A 105 -3.70 -10.07 -2.39
C SER A 105 -4.97 -10.57 -3.09
N LYS A 106 -5.31 -11.84 -2.89
CA LYS A 106 -6.51 -12.44 -3.47
C LYS A 106 -7.79 -11.79 -2.93
N SER A 107 -7.85 -11.50 -1.62
CA SER A 107 -9.00 -10.83 -1.02
C SER A 107 -9.22 -9.42 -1.55
N TYR A 108 -8.16 -8.80 -2.08
CA TYR A 108 -8.21 -7.48 -2.72
C TYR A 108 -8.44 -7.55 -4.24
N GLY A 109 -8.68 -8.75 -4.77
CA GLY A 109 -8.96 -8.93 -6.19
C GLY A 109 -7.74 -8.83 -7.09
N ILE A 110 -6.53 -8.96 -6.53
CA ILE A 110 -5.28 -8.85 -7.28
C ILE A 110 -4.93 -10.20 -7.88
N GLY A 111 -4.77 -10.22 -9.22
CA GLY A 111 -4.31 -11.39 -9.94
C GLY A 111 -2.80 -11.35 -10.22
N ARG A 112 -2.33 -12.27 -11.05
CA ARG A 112 -0.95 -12.29 -11.50
C ARG A 112 -0.68 -11.11 -12.42
N GLY A 113 0.53 -10.56 -12.36
CA GLY A 113 0.95 -9.44 -13.20
C GLY A 113 1.76 -9.92 -14.40
N MET A 114 2.07 -8.98 -15.31
CA MET A 114 2.92 -9.21 -16.50
C MET A 114 2.53 -10.49 -17.26
N PHE A 115 1.25 -10.59 -17.64
CA PHE A 115 0.73 -11.74 -18.40
C PHE A 115 0.95 -13.09 -17.68
N GLY A 116 0.91 -13.08 -16.35
CA GLY A 116 1.08 -14.28 -15.53
C GLY A 116 2.51 -14.57 -15.08
N ILE A 117 3.49 -13.75 -15.47
CA ILE A 117 4.89 -13.93 -15.08
C ILE A 117 5.15 -13.50 -13.64
N SER A 118 4.58 -12.37 -13.23
CA SER A 118 4.73 -11.89 -11.84
C SER A 118 3.74 -12.59 -10.91
N PRO A 119 4.12 -12.88 -9.65
CA PRO A 119 3.24 -13.56 -8.70
C PRO A 119 1.97 -12.79 -8.39
N ILE A 120 2.05 -11.45 -8.33
CA ILE A 120 0.90 -10.55 -8.23
C ILE A 120 1.11 -9.34 -9.13
N ALA A 121 0.01 -8.69 -9.49
CA ALA A 121 0.06 -7.40 -10.18
C ALA A 121 0.45 -6.30 -9.20
N ARG A 122 1.06 -5.23 -9.69
CA ARG A 122 1.38 -4.04 -8.88
C ARG A 122 0.12 -3.19 -8.75
N CYS A 123 -0.42 -3.10 -7.53
CA CYS A 123 -1.68 -2.41 -7.27
C CYS A 123 -1.55 -1.49 -6.06
N THR A 124 -2.17 -0.33 -6.12
CA THR A 124 -2.24 0.60 -4.99
C THR A 124 -3.70 0.89 -4.70
N PHE A 125 -4.08 0.78 -3.42
CA PHE A 125 -5.42 1.09 -2.94
C PHE A 125 -5.37 2.30 -2.01
N ILE A 126 -6.34 3.19 -2.15
CA ILE A 126 -6.53 4.30 -1.21
C ILE A 126 -7.75 3.99 -0.35
N VAL A 127 -7.53 3.94 0.96
CA VAL A 127 -8.56 3.68 1.96
C VAL A 127 -8.73 4.96 2.77
N ASP A 128 -9.96 5.45 2.93
CA ASP A 128 -10.20 6.67 3.70
C ASP A 128 -10.21 6.39 5.21
N LYS A 129 -10.35 7.45 6.01
CA LYS A 129 -10.34 7.36 7.47
C LYS A 129 -11.47 6.52 8.06
N LYS A 130 -12.51 6.24 7.27
CA LYS A 130 -13.64 5.38 7.68
C LYS A 130 -13.44 3.93 7.27
N GLY A 131 -12.35 3.62 6.54
CA GLY A 131 -12.05 2.28 6.08
C GLY A 131 -12.65 1.92 4.73
N VAL A 132 -13.15 2.89 3.97
CA VAL A 132 -13.75 2.66 2.67
C VAL A 132 -12.68 2.83 1.58
N VAL A 133 -12.63 1.89 0.64
CA VAL A 133 -11.75 1.99 -0.53
C VAL A 133 -12.28 3.10 -1.45
N ARG A 134 -11.51 4.14 -1.67
CA ARG A 134 -11.91 5.28 -2.49
C ARG A 134 -11.47 5.14 -3.93
N ASP A 135 -10.36 4.49 -4.16
CA ASP A 135 -9.87 4.21 -5.51
C ASP A 135 -8.81 3.11 -5.48
N ALA A 136 -8.54 2.55 -6.65
CA ALA A 136 -7.53 1.51 -6.83
C ALA A 136 -6.91 1.68 -8.21
N MET A 137 -5.61 1.39 -8.29
CA MET A 137 -4.84 1.55 -9.52
C MET A 137 -3.92 0.36 -9.70
N ASP A 138 -3.83 -0.16 -10.92
CA ASP A 138 -2.77 -1.09 -11.29
C ASP A 138 -1.91 -0.48 -12.42
N SER A 139 -0.60 -0.67 -12.33
CA SER A 139 0.32 -0.26 -13.38
C SER A 139 1.63 -1.00 -13.17
N THR A 140 2.02 -1.80 -14.13
CA THR A 140 3.16 -2.70 -13.98
C THR A 140 4.50 -1.98 -14.08
N ILE A 141 4.65 -1.06 -15.02
CA ILE A 141 5.94 -0.44 -15.35
C ILE A 141 6.02 1.05 -15.06
N ASN A 142 4.92 1.72 -14.83
CA ASN A 142 4.93 3.15 -14.50
C ASN A 142 4.95 3.33 -12.97
N TYR A 143 6.12 3.16 -12.38
CA TYR A 143 6.29 3.21 -10.92
C TYR A 143 5.95 4.58 -10.34
N GLY A 144 6.31 5.65 -11.04
CA GLY A 144 6.01 7.01 -10.60
C GLY A 144 4.51 7.34 -10.59
N ALA A 145 3.73 6.65 -11.42
CA ALA A 145 2.28 6.84 -11.44
C ALA A 145 1.62 6.44 -10.12
N HIS A 146 2.14 5.40 -9.45
CA HIS A 146 1.63 4.97 -8.14
C HIS A 146 1.82 6.07 -7.09
N GLN A 147 2.98 6.70 -7.06
CA GLN A 147 3.23 7.79 -6.11
C GLN A 147 2.34 9.01 -6.39
N LYS A 148 2.22 9.41 -7.64
CA LYS A 148 1.35 10.52 -8.04
C LYS A 148 -0.10 10.25 -7.66
N PHE A 149 -0.54 9.01 -7.82
CA PHE A 149 -1.88 8.56 -7.45
C PHE A 149 -2.10 8.72 -5.94
N VAL A 150 -1.15 8.27 -5.11
CA VAL A 150 -1.24 8.42 -3.67
C VAL A 150 -1.21 9.89 -3.26
N ASP A 151 -0.28 10.69 -3.80
CA ASP A 151 -0.19 12.12 -3.52
C ASP A 151 -1.52 12.83 -3.79
N LYS A 152 -2.09 12.58 -4.96
CA LYS A 152 -3.37 13.18 -5.38
C LYS A 152 -4.50 12.83 -4.42
N TRP A 153 -4.61 11.54 -4.05
CA TRP A 153 -5.68 11.10 -3.18
C TRP A 153 -5.53 11.57 -1.74
N LEU A 154 -4.31 11.58 -1.21
CA LEU A 154 -4.07 12.10 0.14
C LEU A 154 -4.43 13.58 0.22
N GLN A 155 -4.11 14.36 -0.81
CA GLN A 155 -4.50 15.77 -0.87
C GLN A 155 -6.02 15.91 -0.94
N LYS A 156 -6.67 15.12 -1.78
CA LYS A 156 -8.12 15.15 -1.93
C LYS A 156 -8.84 14.78 -0.62
N LEU A 157 -8.36 13.75 0.07
CA LEU A 157 -8.94 13.32 1.34
C LEU A 157 -8.70 14.35 2.45
N ALA A 158 -7.55 15.02 2.45
CA ALA A 158 -7.27 16.11 3.37
C ALA A 158 -8.25 17.28 3.15
N ASP A 159 -8.49 17.63 1.89
CA ASP A 159 -9.43 18.70 1.53
C ASP A 159 -10.87 18.34 1.93
N GLU A 160 -11.28 17.07 1.75
CA GLU A 160 -12.60 16.60 2.19
C GLU A 160 -12.73 16.68 3.72
N GLY A 161 -11.66 16.31 4.45
CA GLY A 161 -11.63 16.38 5.91
C GLY A 161 -11.78 17.81 6.43
N GLU A 162 -11.11 18.75 5.82
CA GLU A 162 -11.22 20.17 6.15
C GLU A 162 -12.62 20.69 5.86
N GLY A 163 -13.21 20.30 4.71
CA GLY A 163 -14.56 20.65 4.36
C GLY A 163 -15.58 20.07 5.32
N ALA A 164 -15.34 18.85 5.84
CA ALA A 164 -16.25 18.19 6.77
C ALA A 164 -16.20 18.79 8.19
N SER A 165 -15.10 19.43 8.55
CA SER A 165 -14.93 20.06 9.86
C SER A 165 -15.53 21.47 9.95
N SER A 166 -15.97 21.97 8.82
CA SER A 166 -16.67 23.26 8.75
C SER A 166 -18.19 23.06 8.76
#